data_44b202ffad797186ab04fc5e3cee4a15
#
_entry.id   44b202ffad797186ab04fc5e3cee4a15
#
_cell.length_a   1.000
_cell.length_b   1.000
_cell.length_c   1.000
_cell.angle_alpha   90.00
_cell.angle_beta   90.00
_cell.angle_gamma   90.00
#
_symmetry.space_group_name_H-M   'P 1'
#
loop_
_entity.id
_entity.type
_entity.pdbx_description
1 polymer ?
#
loop_
_entity_poly.entity_id
_entity_poly.type
_entity_poly.pdbx_seq_one_letter_code
_entity_poly.pdbx_strand_id
1 'polypeptide(L)'
;MPVVLVALVSGALGGLGGAVLADRMEPGAASSTSAQDQSPGRAAGPARDDAAPSVAPAAPPAQADGTISGLSRAVLPSVALISIGEDGSLGLGSGFVVRRDGYLVTNHHVIEGAGEGDPILVELPGEDPLEAEVVGSDPAYDIAVLQVEREDLTPLAFADSDDVLVGQTVVAVGAPLGLDSTVTSGIVSAKDRPVVAGETQESTSYISAIQTDAAINPGNSGGPLLDLSGRVVGVNSAIAQVPQAAGFGGRSGSIGLGFAVPAEQADRTATQLIETGTSEYPVMGVLVDLTYTGDGARVRRQVAGEDDPVVAGGPADRAGVRPGDVILSVDGTTIRDSQHLIVVLRSYAVGDTVELELQTASGEDRTVSVTLVGSGD
;
A
#
# COMPACT_ATOMS: atom_id res chain seq x y z
N MET A 1 -34.07 -34.81 26.57
CA MET A 1 -34.89 -34.26 27.69
C MET A 1 -34.01 -34.08 28.91
N PRO A 2 -34.08 -33.04 29.73
CA PRO A 2 -34.72 -31.74 29.61
C PRO A 2 -33.69 -30.57 29.52
N VAL A 3 -33.94 -29.47 28.81
CA VAL A 3 -34.60 -28.22 29.20
C VAL A 3 -34.14 -27.61 30.54
N VAL A 4 -33.51 -26.46 30.50
CA VAL A 4 -33.73 -25.35 31.43
C VAL A 4 -33.50 -24.02 30.73
N LEU A 5 -34.52 -23.33 30.60
CA LEU A 5 -34.90 -21.94 30.49
C LEU A 5 -34.65 -21.25 31.83
N VAL A 6 -34.17 -20.00 31.88
CA VAL A 6 -34.23 -18.93 32.92
C VAL A 6 -33.10 -17.93 32.58
N ALA A 7 -33.24 -16.63 32.49
CA ALA A 7 -34.25 -15.67 32.89
C ALA A 7 -33.97 -14.32 32.18
N LEU A 8 -35.00 -13.71 31.67
CA LEU A 8 -35.15 -12.26 31.59
C LEU A 8 -35.43 -11.75 33.01
N VAL A 9 -34.86 -10.64 33.44
CA VAL A 9 -35.50 -9.56 34.22
C VAL A 9 -34.42 -8.58 34.73
N SER A 10 -34.77 -7.32 34.64
CA SER A 10 -34.33 -6.12 35.38
C SER A 10 -33.15 -5.33 34.80
N GLY A 11 -33.50 -4.16 34.37
CA GLY A 11 -33.23 -2.92 35.01
C GLY A 11 -33.63 -1.66 34.27
N ALA A 12 -34.85 -1.33 34.32
CA ALA A 12 -35.28 0.07 34.13
C ALA A 12 -35.20 0.75 35.52
N LEU A 13 -34.34 1.75 35.68
CA LEU A 13 -34.45 2.86 36.62
C LEU A 13 -33.15 3.68 36.58
N GLY A 14 -33.26 4.95 36.16
CA GLY A 14 -32.12 5.90 36.22
C GLY A 14 -32.24 7.06 35.26
N GLY A 15 -33.42 7.52 34.96
CA GLY A 15 -33.61 8.82 34.35
C GLY A 15 -33.86 9.90 35.41
N LEU A 16 -33.52 11.13 35.08
CA LEU A 16 -33.77 12.40 35.74
C LEU A 16 -32.63 12.96 36.61
N GLY A 17 -32.05 14.03 36.06
CA GLY A 17 -31.31 15.01 36.88
C GLY A 17 -30.22 15.73 36.13
N GLY A 18 -30.48 16.90 35.54
CA GLY A 18 -29.39 17.80 35.16
C GLY A 18 -29.58 18.69 33.94
N ALA A 19 -30.76 19.25 33.77
CA ALA A 19 -30.89 20.50 33.04
C ALA A 19 -30.66 21.66 34.05
N VAL A 20 -29.90 22.64 33.63
CA VAL A 20 -29.72 24.04 34.11
C VAL A 20 -28.23 24.36 34.25
N LEU A 21 -27.68 25.02 33.26
CA LEU A 21 -26.90 26.27 33.38
C LEU A 21 -26.42 26.66 31.96
N ALA A 22 -27.32 27.32 31.23
CA ALA A 22 -26.95 28.27 30.20
C ALA A 22 -26.91 29.63 30.89
N ASP A 23 -25.84 30.38 30.75
CA ASP A 23 -25.89 31.80 30.40
C ASP A 23 -24.49 32.45 30.47
N ARG A 24 -24.25 33.26 29.43
CA ARG A 24 -23.33 34.41 29.37
C ARG A 24 -21.82 34.17 29.27
N MET A 25 -21.29 34.40 28.05
CA MET A 25 -20.41 35.56 27.83
C MET A 25 -20.24 35.82 26.31
N GLU A 26 -20.61 37.02 25.92
CA GLU A 26 -20.44 37.61 24.58
C GLU A 26 -19.02 38.12 24.30
N PRO A 27 -18.69 38.48 23.02
CA PRO A 27 -17.37 38.44 22.45
C PRO A 27 -16.57 39.73 22.57
N GLY A 28 -15.26 39.57 22.77
CA GLY A 28 -14.29 40.66 22.68
C GLY A 28 -13.61 40.68 21.33
N ALA A 29 -13.91 41.64 20.47
CA ALA A 29 -13.17 41.97 19.28
C ALA A 29 -11.81 42.58 19.62
N ALA A 30 -10.75 42.06 19.08
CA ALA A 30 -9.44 42.72 19.03
C ALA A 30 -8.88 42.65 17.63
N SER A 31 -8.91 43.78 16.97
CA SER A 31 -8.18 44.09 15.75
C SER A 31 -6.67 44.07 15.99
N SER A 32 -5.89 43.40 15.16
CA SER A 32 -4.45 43.67 15.09
C SER A 32 -3.98 43.68 13.63
N THR A 33 -3.43 44.79 13.35
CA THR A 33 -2.82 45.44 12.21
C THR A 33 -1.70 44.58 11.55
N SER A 34 -1.75 44.53 10.23
CA SER A 34 -0.70 44.07 9.34
C SER A 34 0.60 44.88 9.46
N ALA A 35 1.72 44.19 9.61
CA ALA A 35 3.04 44.73 9.30
C ALA A 35 3.64 43.95 8.15
N GLN A 36 3.82 44.66 7.02
CA GLN A 36 4.62 44.20 5.89
C GLN A 36 6.11 44.34 6.26
N ASP A 37 6.85 43.26 6.15
CA ASP A 37 8.31 43.33 6.15
C ASP A 37 8.81 42.96 4.76
N GLN A 38 9.49 43.91 4.14
CA GLN A 38 10.17 43.83 2.86
C GLN A 38 11.63 43.46 3.12
N SER A 39 12.09 42.36 2.61
CA SER A 39 13.52 42.06 2.53
C SER A 39 13.99 41.96 1.08
N PRO A 40 15.18 42.48 0.75
CA PRO A 40 15.60 42.75 -0.63
C PRO A 40 16.19 41.53 -1.33
N GLY A 41 16.05 41.58 -2.66
CA GLY A 41 16.41 40.56 -3.63
C GLY A 41 17.87 40.09 -3.59
N ARG A 42 18.02 38.82 -3.83
CA ARG A 42 19.30 38.17 -4.15
C ARG A 42 19.31 37.76 -5.62
N ALA A 43 20.35 38.22 -6.32
CA ALA A 43 20.55 38.04 -7.74
C ALA A 43 20.59 36.56 -8.17
N ALA A 44 19.94 36.30 -9.31
CA ALA A 44 19.94 35.02 -10.00
C ALA A 44 21.28 34.76 -10.70
N GLY A 45 21.87 33.58 -10.45
CA GLY A 45 22.94 33.00 -11.26
C GLY A 45 22.35 32.20 -12.43
N PRO A 46 23.11 31.94 -13.51
CA PRO A 46 22.58 31.32 -14.72
C PRO A 46 22.17 29.86 -14.50
N ALA A 47 20.97 29.55 -14.99
CA ALA A 47 20.37 28.21 -15.01
C ALA A 47 21.22 27.25 -15.86
N ARG A 48 21.50 26.08 -15.34
CA ARG A 48 21.92 24.90 -16.13
C ARG A 48 20.64 24.15 -16.51
N ASP A 49 20.37 24.14 -17.81
CA ASP A 49 19.41 23.23 -18.43
C ASP A 49 20.05 21.82 -18.51
N ASP A 50 19.75 21.00 -17.54
CA ASP A 50 19.83 19.53 -17.60
C ASP A 50 18.73 19.01 -16.68
N ALA A 51 17.48 19.19 -17.13
CA ALA A 51 16.33 18.58 -16.49
C ALA A 51 15.91 17.35 -17.32
N ALA A 52 16.15 16.17 -16.77
CA ALA A 52 15.39 14.99 -17.13
C ALA A 52 13.88 15.30 -17.00
N PRO A 53 12.99 14.68 -17.79
CA PRO A 53 11.56 14.96 -17.74
C PRO A 53 10.99 14.51 -16.39
N SER A 54 11.01 15.39 -15.42
CA SER A 54 10.28 15.23 -14.18
C SER A 54 8.78 15.22 -14.54
N VAL A 55 8.11 14.12 -14.29
CA VAL A 55 6.65 14.06 -14.33
C VAL A 55 6.15 15.11 -13.33
N ALA A 56 5.57 16.20 -13.83
CA ALA A 56 5.02 17.22 -12.96
C ALA A 56 3.94 16.57 -12.08
N PRO A 57 3.96 16.79 -10.75
CA PRO A 57 2.94 16.24 -9.88
C PRO A 57 1.56 16.67 -10.37
N ALA A 58 0.64 15.72 -10.52
CA ALA A 58 -0.74 15.99 -10.89
C ALA A 58 -1.32 17.00 -9.89
N ALA A 59 -1.98 18.03 -10.38
CA ALA A 59 -2.71 18.93 -9.50
C ALA A 59 -3.83 18.11 -8.81
N PRO A 60 -4.05 18.29 -7.51
CA PRO A 60 -5.15 17.62 -6.83
C PRO A 60 -6.47 17.93 -7.54
N PRO A 61 -7.41 16.96 -7.64
CA PRO A 61 -8.71 17.19 -8.27
C PRO A 61 -9.40 18.40 -7.65
N ALA A 62 -10.14 19.14 -8.47
CA ALA A 62 -10.78 20.40 -8.08
C ALA A 62 -11.54 20.24 -6.77
N GLN A 63 -11.09 20.98 -5.77
CA GLN A 63 -11.47 21.04 -4.36
C GLN A 63 -12.70 20.22 -3.96
N ALA A 64 -12.45 19.05 -3.35
CA ALA A 64 -13.46 18.43 -2.51
C ALA A 64 -13.84 19.45 -1.40
N ASP A 65 -15.15 19.62 -1.19
CA ASP A 65 -15.69 20.54 -0.17
C ASP A 65 -15.42 20.08 1.28
N GLY A 66 -14.44 19.20 1.47
CA GLY A 66 -14.08 18.58 2.76
C GLY A 66 -15.05 17.49 3.19
N THR A 67 -16.03 17.12 2.38
CA THR A 67 -16.96 16.02 2.64
C THR A 67 -16.60 14.78 1.81
N ILE A 68 -16.94 13.59 2.33
CA ILE A 68 -16.75 12.33 1.57
C ILE A 68 -17.55 12.39 0.24
N SER A 69 -18.74 12.99 0.23
CA SER A 69 -19.55 13.11 -0.98
C SER A 69 -18.90 14.02 -2.02
N GLY A 70 -18.28 15.14 -1.59
CA GLY A 70 -17.55 16.04 -2.48
C GLY A 70 -16.29 15.38 -3.02
N LEU A 71 -15.53 14.71 -2.16
CA LEU A 71 -14.38 13.91 -2.54
C LEU A 71 -14.76 12.84 -3.59
N SER A 72 -15.78 12.03 -3.30
CA SER A 72 -16.24 10.98 -4.22
C SER A 72 -16.56 11.53 -5.60
N ARG A 73 -17.33 12.62 -5.67
CA ARG A 73 -17.67 13.27 -6.96
C ARG A 73 -16.45 13.73 -7.74
N ALA A 74 -15.41 14.18 -7.04
CA ALA A 74 -14.18 14.67 -7.66
C ALA A 74 -13.30 13.53 -8.19
N VAL A 75 -13.25 12.38 -7.51
CA VAL A 75 -12.30 11.30 -7.81
C VAL A 75 -12.88 10.16 -8.64
N LEU A 76 -14.20 9.94 -8.58
CA LEU A 76 -14.86 8.84 -9.32
C LEU A 76 -14.56 8.84 -10.83
N PRO A 77 -14.47 9.97 -11.54
CA PRO A 77 -14.11 9.96 -12.96
C PRO A 77 -12.70 9.39 -13.27
N SER A 78 -11.88 9.25 -12.24
CA SER A 78 -10.50 8.72 -12.35
C SER A 78 -10.37 7.27 -11.91
N VAL A 79 -11.47 6.63 -11.47
CA VAL A 79 -11.48 5.23 -11.00
C VAL A 79 -12.24 4.37 -11.98
N ALA A 80 -11.58 3.32 -12.47
CA ALA A 80 -12.09 2.43 -13.49
C ALA A 80 -12.42 1.05 -12.94
N LEU A 81 -13.39 0.39 -13.57
CA LEU A 81 -13.56 -1.06 -13.54
C LEU A 81 -12.52 -1.69 -14.47
N ILE A 82 -11.88 -2.75 -14.01
CA ILE A 82 -10.99 -3.58 -14.82
C ILE A 82 -11.61 -4.97 -14.90
N SER A 83 -11.77 -5.48 -16.12
CA SER A 83 -12.29 -6.82 -16.37
C SER A 83 -11.41 -7.58 -17.36
N ILE A 84 -11.31 -8.89 -17.18
CA ILE A 84 -10.53 -9.78 -18.04
C ILE A 84 -11.48 -10.73 -18.76
N GLY A 85 -11.28 -10.88 -20.07
CA GLY A 85 -12.18 -11.58 -20.95
C GLY A 85 -13.38 -10.70 -21.37
N GLU A 86 -14.07 -11.08 -22.45
CA GLU A 86 -15.17 -10.28 -23.02
C GLU A 86 -16.33 -10.02 -22.03
N ASP A 87 -16.51 -10.90 -21.05
CA ASP A 87 -17.61 -10.88 -20.09
C ASP A 87 -17.13 -10.71 -18.62
N GLY A 88 -15.83 -10.45 -18.40
CA GLY A 88 -15.25 -10.33 -17.07
C GLY A 88 -15.17 -11.63 -16.27
N SER A 89 -15.34 -12.77 -16.92
CA SER A 89 -15.40 -14.09 -16.25
C SER A 89 -14.06 -14.56 -15.71
N LEU A 90 -12.94 -14.02 -16.21
CA LEU A 90 -11.59 -14.43 -15.82
C LEU A 90 -11.00 -13.57 -14.69
N GLY A 91 -11.51 -12.36 -14.49
CA GLY A 91 -11.05 -11.46 -13.44
C GLY A 91 -11.84 -10.16 -13.40
N LEU A 92 -12.01 -9.61 -12.21
CA LEU A 92 -12.71 -8.35 -11.99
C LEU A 92 -12.06 -7.58 -10.83
N GLY A 93 -11.76 -6.32 -11.05
CA GLY A 93 -11.20 -5.43 -10.05
C GLY A 93 -11.36 -3.97 -10.41
N SER A 94 -10.62 -3.13 -9.73
CA SER A 94 -10.58 -1.69 -9.95
C SER A 94 -9.19 -1.23 -10.35
N GLY A 95 -9.11 -0.05 -10.91
CA GLY A 95 -7.88 0.68 -11.14
C GLY A 95 -8.13 2.17 -11.07
N PHE A 96 -7.09 2.96 -11.11
CA PHE A 96 -7.22 4.41 -11.15
C PHE A 96 -6.15 5.04 -12.05
N VAL A 97 -6.53 6.15 -12.65
CA VAL A 97 -5.68 6.90 -13.56
C VAL A 97 -4.54 7.57 -12.80
N VAL A 98 -3.31 7.39 -13.27
CA VAL A 98 -2.10 8.02 -12.70
C VAL A 98 -1.45 9.01 -13.66
N ARG A 99 -1.76 8.93 -14.97
CA ARG A 99 -1.27 9.86 -15.99
C ARG A 99 -2.36 10.21 -16.99
N ARG A 100 -2.28 11.42 -17.56
CA ARG A 100 -3.26 11.91 -18.53
C ARG A 100 -3.25 11.13 -19.84
N ASP A 101 -2.10 10.55 -20.19
CA ASP A 101 -1.84 9.81 -21.41
C ASP A 101 -2.15 8.30 -21.29
N GLY A 102 -3.14 7.96 -20.45
CA GLY A 102 -3.76 6.65 -20.47
C GLY A 102 -3.21 5.63 -19.48
N TYR A 103 -2.26 6.00 -18.60
CA TYR A 103 -1.75 5.03 -17.63
C TYR A 103 -2.62 4.92 -16.39
N LEU A 104 -2.92 3.67 -16.01
CA LEU A 104 -3.67 3.30 -14.81
C LEU A 104 -2.85 2.35 -13.94
N VAL A 105 -3.04 2.47 -12.63
CA VAL A 105 -2.52 1.53 -11.64
C VAL A 105 -3.65 0.61 -11.18
N THR A 106 -3.33 -0.67 -11.00
CA THR A 106 -4.17 -1.70 -10.40
C THR A 106 -3.32 -2.68 -9.60
N ASN A 107 -3.93 -3.73 -9.04
CA ASN A 107 -3.18 -4.84 -8.45
C ASN A 107 -2.75 -5.86 -9.51
N HIS A 108 -1.61 -6.54 -9.26
CA HIS A 108 -1.15 -7.65 -10.08
C HIS A 108 -2.18 -8.79 -10.12
N HIS A 109 -2.72 -9.19 -8.96
CA HIS A 109 -3.71 -10.28 -8.88
C HIS A 109 -5.01 -10.01 -9.66
N VAL A 110 -5.34 -8.73 -9.94
CA VAL A 110 -6.51 -8.38 -10.76
C VAL A 110 -6.30 -8.82 -12.20
N ILE A 111 -5.06 -8.80 -12.70
CA ILE A 111 -4.72 -9.16 -14.08
C ILE A 111 -4.03 -10.52 -14.23
N GLU A 112 -3.68 -11.20 -13.14
CA GLU A 112 -2.97 -12.49 -13.14
C GLU A 112 -3.71 -13.58 -13.93
N GLY A 113 -5.06 -13.50 -13.98
CA GLY A 113 -5.91 -14.43 -14.72
C GLY A 113 -5.89 -14.26 -16.24
N ALA A 114 -5.30 -13.18 -16.78
CA ALA A 114 -5.26 -12.94 -18.21
C ALA A 114 -4.26 -13.89 -18.91
N GLY A 115 -4.77 -14.73 -19.79
CA GLY A 115 -3.96 -15.55 -20.70
C GLY A 115 -3.52 -14.78 -21.93
N GLU A 116 -2.66 -15.39 -22.74
CA GLU A 116 -2.22 -14.80 -24.01
C GLU A 116 -3.43 -14.63 -24.97
N GLY A 117 -3.79 -13.38 -25.25
CA GLY A 117 -4.91 -13.02 -26.14
C GLY A 117 -6.24 -12.76 -25.43
N ASP A 118 -6.33 -12.89 -24.12
CA ASP A 118 -7.51 -12.45 -23.38
C ASP A 118 -7.55 -10.91 -23.28
N PRO A 119 -8.65 -10.25 -23.69
CA PRO A 119 -8.74 -8.80 -23.61
C PRO A 119 -8.80 -8.35 -22.14
N ILE A 120 -8.05 -7.29 -21.84
CA ILE A 120 -8.18 -6.54 -20.59
C ILE A 120 -8.96 -5.28 -20.93
N LEU A 121 -10.12 -5.10 -20.30
CA LEU A 121 -11.00 -3.98 -20.53
C LEU A 121 -11.00 -3.05 -19.34
N VAL A 122 -10.89 -1.76 -19.62
CA VAL A 122 -10.95 -0.66 -18.65
C VAL A 122 -12.20 0.15 -18.93
N GLU A 123 -13.11 0.23 -17.98
CA GLU A 123 -14.35 1.00 -18.08
C GLU A 123 -14.34 2.16 -17.10
N LEU A 124 -14.32 3.38 -17.62
CA LEU A 124 -14.47 4.62 -16.84
C LEU A 124 -15.97 4.96 -16.68
N PRO A 125 -16.37 5.64 -15.60
CA PRO A 125 -17.77 5.92 -15.32
C PRO A 125 -18.49 6.65 -16.47
N GLY A 126 -19.49 6.00 -17.04
CA GLY A 126 -20.31 6.55 -18.13
C GLY A 126 -19.68 6.51 -19.52
N GLU A 127 -18.59 5.77 -19.69
CA GLU A 127 -17.91 5.55 -20.97
C GLU A 127 -18.01 4.08 -21.39
N ASP A 128 -17.80 3.82 -22.67
CA ASP A 128 -17.70 2.45 -23.20
C ASP A 128 -16.36 1.84 -22.77
N PRO A 129 -16.27 0.50 -22.57
CA PRO A 129 -15.02 -0.17 -22.23
C PRO A 129 -13.93 0.08 -23.26
N LEU A 130 -12.71 0.33 -22.80
CA LEU A 130 -11.50 0.50 -23.60
C LEU A 130 -10.61 -0.72 -23.43
N GLU A 131 -10.04 -1.21 -24.53
CA GLU A 131 -9.00 -2.23 -24.45
C GLU A 131 -7.70 -1.64 -23.88
N ALA A 132 -7.09 -2.35 -22.94
CA ALA A 132 -5.87 -1.92 -22.29
C ALA A 132 -4.72 -2.89 -22.54
N GLU A 133 -3.53 -2.33 -22.69
CA GLU A 133 -2.28 -3.09 -22.73
C GLU A 133 -1.64 -3.14 -21.34
N VAL A 134 -1.02 -4.28 -21.00
CA VAL A 134 -0.22 -4.41 -19.78
C VAL A 134 1.15 -3.80 -20.05
N VAL A 135 1.47 -2.69 -19.40
CA VAL A 135 2.78 -2.03 -19.47
C VAL A 135 3.81 -2.86 -18.70
N GLY A 136 3.41 -3.36 -17.55
CA GLY A 136 4.20 -4.22 -16.70
C GLY A 136 3.47 -4.57 -15.41
N SER A 137 3.96 -5.56 -14.69
CA SER A 137 3.40 -5.96 -13.40
C SER A 137 4.48 -6.47 -12.46
N ASP A 138 4.25 -6.29 -11.17
CA ASP A 138 5.12 -6.76 -10.09
C ASP A 138 4.32 -7.59 -9.08
N PRO A 139 4.44 -8.92 -9.13
CA PRO A 139 3.80 -9.79 -8.14
C PRO A 139 4.36 -9.59 -6.73
N ALA A 140 5.62 -9.11 -6.57
CA ALA A 140 6.24 -8.93 -5.27
C ALA A 140 5.57 -7.84 -4.41
N TYR A 141 5.00 -6.82 -5.07
CA TYR A 141 4.27 -5.71 -4.44
C TYR A 141 2.77 -5.69 -4.77
N ASP A 142 2.28 -6.66 -5.55
CA ASP A 142 0.89 -6.72 -6.00
C ASP A 142 0.47 -5.44 -6.76
N ILE A 143 1.32 -4.93 -7.64
CA ILE A 143 1.07 -3.74 -8.47
C ILE A 143 1.18 -4.09 -9.95
N ALA A 144 0.29 -3.55 -10.76
CA ALA A 144 0.36 -3.59 -12.22
C ALA A 144 0.02 -2.22 -12.81
N VAL A 145 0.56 -1.97 -14.01
CA VAL A 145 0.27 -0.78 -14.79
C VAL A 145 -0.34 -1.20 -16.12
N LEU A 146 -1.47 -0.59 -16.43
CA LEU A 146 -2.18 -0.72 -17.69
C LEU A 146 -2.09 0.59 -18.47
N GLN A 147 -2.19 0.51 -19.81
CA GLN A 147 -2.30 1.68 -20.67
C GLN A 147 -3.49 1.52 -21.63
N VAL A 148 -4.29 2.58 -21.73
CA VAL A 148 -5.36 2.76 -22.73
C VAL A 148 -5.01 3.88 -23.70
N GLU A 149 -5.50 3.84 -24.92
CA GLU A 149 -5.28 4.90 -25.93
C GLU A 149 -6.12 6.14 -25.65
N ARG A 150 -5.72 6.92 -24.63
CA ARG A 150 -6.37 8.18 -24.22
C ARG A 150 -5.33 9.21 -23.77
N GLU A 151 -5.61 10.52 -24.00
CA GLU A 151 -4.71 11.63 -23.64
C GLU A 151 -5.38 12.70 -22.76
N ASP A 152 -6.65 12.51 -22.39
CA ASP A 152 -7.46 13.50 -21.71
C ASP A 152 -7.92 13.07 -20.30
N LEU A 153 -7.36 12.00 -19.77
CA LEU A 153 -7.72 11.44 -18.47
C LEU A 153 -7.33 12.38 -17.32
N THR A 154 -8.05 12.27 -16.20
CA THR A 154 -7.76 13.03 -14.98
C THR A 154 -7.00 12.14 -14.00
N PRO A 155 -5.70 12.36 -13.76
CA PRO A 155 -4.92 11.52 -12.86
C PRO A 155 -5.18 11.86 -11.39
N LEU A 156 -5.09 10.85 -10.53
CA LEU A 156 -4.98 11.01 -9.08
C LEU A 156 -3.52 11.15 -8.69
N ALA A 157 -3.23 12.01 -7.72
CA ALA A 157 -1.89 12.20 -7.19
C ALA A 157 -1.65 11.28 -5.98
N PHE A 158 -0.47 10.69 -5.88
CA PHE A 158 -0.04 9.98 -4.68
C PHE A 158 0.25 10.95 -3.53
N ALA A 159 -0.07 10.52 -2.32
CA ALA A 159 0.32 11.19 -1.09
C ALA A 159 1.74 10.73 -0.68
N ASP A 160 2.40 11.54 0.13
CA ASP A 160 3.58 11.09 0.87
C ASP A 160 3.14 10.12 1.98
N SER A 161 3.66 8.91 1.97
CA SER A 161 3.31 7.88 2.96
C SER A 161 3.78 8.22 4.37
N ASP A 162 4.80 9.08 4.51
CA ASP A 162 5.30 9.54 5.80
C ASP A 162 4.31 10.48 6.50
N ASP A 163 3.54 11.25 5.72
CA ASP A 163 2.48 12.14 6.21
C ASP A 163 1.23 11.38 6.70
N VAL A 164 1.10 10.09 6.37
CA VAL A 164 -0.08 9.28 6.75
C VAL A 164 -0.03 8.94 8.24
N LEU A 165 -1.07 9.33 8.98
CA LEU A 165 -1.16 9.15 10.42
C LEU A 165 -2.21 8.09 10.81
N VAL A 166 -1.89 7.29 11.83
CA VAL A 166 -2.89 6.40 12.47
C VAL A 166 -4.03 7.24 13.03
N GLY A 167 -5.27 6.85 12.73
CA GLY A 167 -6.48 7.62 13.07
C GLY A 167 -6.92 8.61 11.99
N GLN A 168 -6.12 8.83 10.93
CA GLN A 168 -6.50 9.66 9.79
C GLN A 168 -7.67 9.03 9.04
N THR A 169 -8.68 9.85 8.68
CA THR A 169 -9.80 9.40 7.86
C THR A 169 -9.33 9.06 6.45
N VAL A 170 -9.75 7.90 5.95
CA VAL A 170 -9.49 7.43 4.60
C VAL A 170 -10.76 6.96 3.92
N VAL A 171 -10.75 7.02 2.60
CA VAL A 171 -11.88 6.63 1.73
C VAL A 171 -11.37 5.63 0.71
N ALA A 172 -11.87 4.40 0.75
CA ALA A 172 -11.59 3.40 -0.26
C ALA A 172 -12.62 3.50 -1.39
N VAL A 173 -12.13 3.54 -2.62
CA VAL A 173 -12.97 3.64 -3.83
C VAL A 173 -12.68 2.46 -4.73
N GLY A 174 -13.73 1.98 -5.41
CA GLY A 174 -13.65 0.95 -6.41
C GLY A 174 -14.86 0.96 -7.32
N ALA A 175 -14.82 0.17 -8.39
CA ALA A 175 -15.89 0.00 -9.37
C ALA A 175 -16.33 -1.48 -9.46
N PRO A 176 -16.89 -2.07 -8.39
CA PRO A 176 -17.21 -3.49 -8.39
C PRO A 176 -18.41 -3.83 -9.27
N LEU A 177 -18.31 -4.94 -10.01
CA LEU A 177 -19.42 -5.66 -10.65
C LEU A 177 -20.22 -4.87 -11.73
N GLY A 178 -19.62 -3.85 -12.40
CA GLY A 178 -20.38 -3.06 -13.38
C GLY A 178 -21.56 -2.29 -12.78
N LEU A 179 -21.62 -2.21 -11.45
CA LEU A 179 -22.51 -1.34 -10.70
C LEU A 179 -21.84 0.02 -10.53
N ASP A 180 -22.65 1.05 -10.24
CA ASP A 180 -22.13 2.37 -9.88
C ASP A 180 -21.01 2.23 -8.83
N SER A 181 -19.94 3.01 -9.00
CA SER A 181 -18.75 3.01 -8.16
C SER A 181 -19.05 2.89 -6.66
N THR A 182 -18.30 2.06 -5.96
CA THR A 182 -18.46 1.83 -4.52
C THR A 182 -17.47 2.68 -3.75
N VAL A 183 -17.96 3.37 -2.73
CA VAL A 183 -17.18 4.20 -1.82
C VAL A 183 -17.40 3.71 -0.39
N THR A 184 -16.32 3.38 0.31
CA THR A 184 -16.34 3.07 1.73
C THR A 184 -15.40 3.99 2.49
N SER A 185 -15.66 4.25 3.77
CA SER A 185 -14.82 5.13 4.57
C SER A 185 -14.47 4.49 5.91
N GLY A 186 -13.31 4.86 6.42
CA GLY A 186 -12.78 4.42 7.70
C GLY A 186 -11.60 5.28 8.11
N ILE A 187 -10.71 4.70 8.88
CA ILE A 187 -9.47 5.34 9.32
C ILE A 187 -8.26 4.46 8.99
N VAL A 188 -7.09 5.04 9.01
CA VAL A 188 -5.83 4.28 9.11
C VAL A 188 -5.77 3.65 10.49
N SER A 189 -5.93 2.34 10.58
CA SER A 189 -5.91 1.59 11.85
C SER A 189 -4.49 1.29 12.31
N ALA A 190 -3.57 1.06 11.39
CA ALA A 190 -2.14 0.86 11.62
C ALA A 190 -1.33 1.11 10.35
N LYS A 191 -0.03 1.35 10.52
CA LYS A 191 0.97 1.37 9.43
C LYS A 191 1.91 0.17 9.60
N ASP A 192 2.68 -0.12 8.58
CA ASP A 192 3.77 -1.11 8.59
C ASP A 192 3.32 -2.50 9.04
N ARG A 193 2.11 -2.88 8.60
CA ARG A 193 1.59 -4.23 8.85
C ARG A 193 2.20 -5.21 7.86
N PRO A 194 2.99 -6.19 8.33
CA PRO A 194 3.46 -7.24 7.46
C PRO A 194 2.28 -8.09 7.02
N VAL A 195 2.03 -8.05 5.73
CA VAL A 195 0.96 -8.77 5.07
C VAL A 195 1.57 -9.64 3.98
N VAL A 196 1.09 -10.86 3.91
CA VAL A 196 1.43 -11.80 2.85
C VAL A 196 0.16 -12.03 2.03
N ALA A 197 0.26 -11.83 0.73
CA ALA A 197 -0.82 -12.07 -0.22
C ALA A 197 -0.34 -13.04 -1.30
N GLY A 198 -1.24 -13.83 -1.88
CA GLY A 198 -0.92 -14.83 -2.90
C GLY A 198 -1.17 -16.26 -2.43
N GLU A 199 -1.48 -17.13 -3.39
CA GLU A 199 -1.83 -18.53 -3.14
C GLU A 199 -0.62 -19.48 -3.34
N THR A 200 0.41 -19.05 -4.08
CA THR A 200 1.62 -19.84 -4.38
C THR A 200 2.87 -19.10 -3.94
N GLN A 201 4.00 -19.81 -3.83
CA GLN A 201 5.29 -19.18 -3.52
C GLN A 201 5.74 -18.18 -4.60
N GLU A 202 5.34 -18.40 -5.85
CA GLU A 202 5.73 -17.57 -7.00
C GLU A 202 4.87 -16.31 -7.11
N SER A 203 3.61 -16.36 -6.63
CA SER A 203 2.69 -15.22 -6.58
C SER A 203 2.59 -14.58 -5.19
N THR A 204 3.54 -14.87 -4.28
CA THR A 204 3.50 -14.35 -2.92
C THR A 204 4.05 -12.92 -2.84
N SER A 205 3.17 -11.97 -2.56
CA SER A 205 3.51 -10.58 -2.26
C SER A 205 3.84 -10.43 -0.77
N TYR A 206 4.86 -9.63 -0.47
CA TYR A 206 5.25 -9.26 0.89
C TYR A 206 5.17 -7.75 1.03
N ILE A 207 4.15 -7.26 1.70
CA ILE A 207 3.78 -5.85 1.72
C ILE A 207 3.84 -5.30 3.14
N SER A 208 4.49 -4.15 3.34
CA SER A 208 4.38 -3.34 4.56
C SER A 208 3.10 -2.50 4.46
N ALA A 209 1.94 -3.10 4.73
CA ALA A 209 0.65 -2.55 4.37
C ALA A 209 0.14 -1.48 5.34
N ILE A 210 -0.65 -0.55 4.79
CA ILE A 210 -1.57 0.29 5.57
C ILE A 210 -2.78 -0.57 5.91
N GLN A 211 -3.11 -0.65 7.21
CA GLN A 211 -4.34 -1.28 7.69
C GLN A 211 -5.43 -0.23 7.85
N THR A 212 -6.64 -0.53 7.40
CA THR A 212 -7.84 0.32 7.54
C THR A 212 -9.05 -0.50 7.99
N ASP A 213 -10.01 0.15 8.64
CA ASP A 213 -11.35 -0.40 8.92
C ASP A 213 -12.39 -0.03 7.84
N ALA A 214 -11.99 0.80 6.83
CA ALA A 214 -12.78 0.94 5.62
C ALA A 214 -13.02 -0.45 5.00
N ALA A 215 -14.23 -0.72 4.52
CA ALA A 215 -14.57 -2.03 3.99
C ALA A 215 -13.85 -2.28 2.66
N ILE A 216 -12.82 -3.15 2.68
CA ILE A 216 -12.13 -3.66 1.50
C ILE A 216 -12.70 -5.04 1.18
N ASN A 217 -13.23 -5.21 -0.03
CA ASN A 217 -13.88 -6.43 -0.51
C ASN A 217 -13.45 -6.70 -1.97
N PRO A 218 -13.61 -7.93 -2.48
CA PRO A 218 -13.46 -8.20 -3.90
C PRO A 218 -14.24 -7.20 -4.75
N GLY A 219 -13.56 -6.60 -5.73
CA GLY A 219 -14.08 -5.56 -6.61
C GLY A 219 -13.53 -4.16 -6.32
N ASN A 220 -13.11 -3.82 -5.09
CA ASN A 220 -12.34 -2.60 -4.87
C ASN A 220 -10.81 -2.79 -4.80
N SER A 221 -10.33 -4.03 -4.97
CA SER A 221 -8.92 -4.33 -5.22
C SER A 221 -8.40 -3.58 -6.44
N GLY A 222 -7.22 -2.98 -6.31
CA GLY A 222 -6.59 -2.14 -7.33
C GLY A 222 -7.10 -0.71 -7.37
N GLY A 223 -8.23 -0.41 -6.72
CA GLY A 223 -8.72 0.95 -6.55
C GLY A 223 -7.95 1.74 -5.50
N PRO A 224 -8.10 3.08 -5.46
CA PRO A 224 -7.36 3.93 -4.54
C PRO A 224 -7.94 3.92 -3.12
N LEU A 225 -7.06 3.96 -2.12
CA LEU A 225 -7.34 4.42 -0.77
C LEU A 225 -6.93 5.89 -0.70
N LEU A 226 -7.86 6.80 -0.39
CA LEU A 226 -7.68 8.24 -0.50
C LEU A 226 -7.69 8.92 0.87
N ASP A 227 -6.93 10.01 1.01
CA ASP A 227 -7.14 10.99 2.06
C ASP A 227 -8.31 11.94 1.72
N LEU A 228 -8.74 12.79 2.67
CA LEU A 228 -9.83 13.75 2.44
C LEU A 228 -9.46 14.88 1.46
N SER A 229 -8.19 15.00 1.07
CA SER A 229 -7.77 15.94 0.01
C SER A 229 -7.80 15.32 -1.39
N GLY A 230 -8.12 14.03 -1.50
CA GLY A 230 -8.20 13.28 -2.76
C GLY A 230 -6.87 12.73 -3.24
N ARG A 231 -5.84 12.70 -2.39
CA ARG A 231 -4.56 12.06 -2.71
C ARG A 231 -4.61 10.59 -2.34
N VAL A 232 -3.98 9.77 -3.15
CA VAL A 232 -3.87 8.32 -2.95
C VAL A 232 -2.89 8.05 -1.83
N VAL A 233 -3.35 7.50 -0.70
CA VAL A 233 -2.51 7.05 0.41
C VAL A 233 -2.12 5.57 0.28
N GLY A 234 -2.81 4.83 -0.60
CA GLY A 234 -2.48 3.44 -0.92
C GLY A 234 -3.37 2.85 -2.00
N VAL A 235 -3.04 1.62 -2.43
CA VAL A 235 -3.82 0.81 -3.39
C VAL A 235 -4.50 -0.31 -2.61
N ASN A 236 -5.83 -0.38 -2.67
CA ASN A 236 -6.63 -1.39 -1.95
C ASN A 236 -6.28 -2.80 -2.41
N SER A 237 -6.11 -3.75 -1.48
CA SER A 237 -5.88 -5.15 -1.80
C SER A 237 -6.78 -6.05 -0.93
N ALA A 238 -7.75 -6.72 -1.52
CA ALA A 238 -8.71 -7.58 -0.82
C ALA A 238 -8.16 -8.98 -0.53
N ILE A 239 -7.09 -9.41 -1.19
CA ILE A 239 -6.43 -10.70 -0.95
C ILE A 239 -5.39 -10.64 0.17
N ALA A 240 -5.01 -9.43 0.58
CA ALA A 240 -4.04 -9.22 1.64
C ALA A 240 -4.61 -9.69 2.99
N GLN A 241 -3.95 -10.67 3.63
CA GLN A 241 -4.36 -11.24 4.91
C GLN A 241 -3.20 -11.26 5.90
N VAL A 242 -3.52 -11.09 7.18
CA VAL A 242 -2.55 -11.38 8.24
C VAL A 242 -2.47 -12.91 8.37
N PRO A 243 -1.28 -13.52 8.31
CA PRO A 243 -1.11 -14.99 8.37
C PRO A 243 -1.81 -15.67 9.54
N GLN A 244 -1.98 -14.96 10.66
CA GLN A 244 -2.64 -15.47 11.87
C GLN A 244 -4.18 -15.38 11.82
N ALA A 245 -4.75 -14.64 10.88
CA ALA A 245 -6.21 -14.51 10.73
C ALA A 245 -6.84 -15.60 9.84
N ALA A 246 -6.04 -16.44 9.19
CA ALA A 246 -6.49 -17.55 8.35
C ALA A 246 -7.37 -18.60 9.09
N GLY A 247 -7.43 -18.55 10.42
CA GLY A 247 -8.30 -19.40 11.25
C GLY A 247 -9.77 -18.95 11.37
N PHE A 248 -10.13 -17.76 10.89
CA PHE A 248 -11.51 -17.25 10.91
C PHE A 248 -12.30 -17.62 9.64
N GLY A 249 -12.11 -18.81 9.19
CA GLY A 249 -12.70 -19.49 8.06
C GLY A 249 -13.82 -18.80 7.29
N GLY A 250 -13.59 -18.58 5.99
CA GLY A 250 -14.64 -18.66 4.97
C GLY A 250 -15.78 -17.65 4.99
N ARG A 251 -15.66 -16.46 5.60
CA ARG A 251 -16.64 -15.40 5.43
C ARG A 251 -16.23 -14.48 4.29
N SER A 252 -16.98 -14.51 3.21
CA SER A 252 -16.94 -13.50 2.16
C SER A 252 -17.34 -12.15 2.74
N GLY A 253 -16.44 -11.15 2.72
CA GLY A 253 -16.69 -9.78 3.14
C GLY A 253 -15.76 -9.27 4.26
N SER A 254 -15.56 -7.93 4.26
CA SER A 254 -14.72 -7.25 5.24
C SER A 254 -15.22 -7.42 6.67
N ILE A 255 -14.33 -7.77 7.58
CA ILE A 255 -14.57 -7.85 9.03
C ILE A 255 -14.00 -6.66 9.79
N GLY A 256 -13.75 -5.51 9.10
CA GLY A 256 -13.09 -4.34 9.66
C GLY A 256 -11.56 -4.44 9.63
N LEU A 257 -11.01 -5.35 8.83
CA LEU A 257 -9.59 -5.50 8.54
C LEU A 257 -9.42 -5.40 7.03
N GLY A 258 -9.05 -4.24 6.55
CA GLY A 258 -8.69 -3.97 5.17
C GLY A 258 -7.20 -3.60 5.08
N PHE A 259 -6.59 -3.85 3.93
CA PHE A 259 -5.19 -3.56 3.68
C PHE A 259 -5.01 -2.82 2.37
N ALA A 260 -4.00 -1.97 2.31
CA ALA A 260 -3.60 -1.27 1.10
C ALA A 260 -2.08 -1.23 0.97
N VAL A 261 -1.58 -1.37 -0.26
CA VAL A 261 -0.18 -1.12 -0.61
C VAL A 261 0.09 0.37 -0.40
N PRO A 262 1.10 0.80 0.36
CA PRO A 262 1.37 2.22 0.59
C PRO A 262 1.61 3.00 -0.70
N ALA A 263 1.20 4.27 -0.71
CA ALA A 263 1.30 5.15 -1.88
C ALA A 263 2.72 5.26 -2.42
N GLU A 264 3.71 5.46 -1.58
CA GLU A 264 5.12 5.57 -1.97
C GLU A 264 5.61 4.30 -2.67
N GLN A 265 5.25 3.12 -2.14
CA GLN A 265 5.59 1.85 -2.76
C GLN A 265 4.91 1.68 -4.11
N ALA A 266 3.60 2.01 -4.19
CA ALA A 266 2.83 1.90 -5.43
C ALA A 266 3.34 2.88 -6.50
N ASP A 267 3.64 4.13 -6.13
CA ASP A 267 4.17 5.15 -7.04
C ASP A 267 5.56 4.76 -7.58
N ARG A 268 6.47 4.33 -6.70
CA ARG A 268 7.81 3.86 -7.09
C ARG A 268 7.73 2.68 -8.06
N THR A 269 6.94 1.66 -7.72
CA THR A 269 6.75 0.47 -8.57
C THR A 269 6.11 0.84 -9.90
N ALA A 270 5.02 1.64 -9.91
CA ALA A 270 4.35 2.07 -11.13
C ALA A 270 5.28 2.89 -12.03
N THR A 271 6.10 3.79 -11.45
CA THR A 271 7.08 4.58 -12.21
C THR A 271 8.09 3.67 -12.90
N GLN A 272 8.67 2.69 -12.21
CA GLN A 272 9.61 1.73 -12.80
C GLN A 272 8.95 0.93 -13.93
N LEU A 273 7.73 0.42 -13.70
CA LEU A 273 6.99 -0.32 -14.73
C LEU A 273 6.71 0.53 -15.98
N ILE A 274 6.38 1.82 -15.81
CA ILE A 274 6.15 2.75 -16.93
C ILE A 274 7.46 3.02 -17.70
N GLU A 275 8.57 3.19 -16.99
CA GLU A 275 9.85 3.58 -17.60
C GLU A 275 10.60 2.40 -18.24
N THR A 276 10.53 1.21 -17.64
CA THR A 276 11.37 0.07 -18.00
C THR A 276 10.60 -1.21 -18.34
N GLY A 277 9.29 -1.27 -18.04
CA GLY A 277 8.47 -2.48 -18.16
C GLY A 277 8.67 -3.48 -17.02
N THR A 278 9.63 -3.24 -16.12
CA THR A 278 9.98 -4.12 -15.00
C THR A 278 10.18 -3.29 -13.74
N SER A 279 10.04 -3.92 -12.57
CA SER A 279 10.38 -3.30 -11.29
C SER A 279 11.39 -4.14 -10.53
N GLU A 280 12.12 -3.49 -9.64
CA GLU A 280 13.09 -4.12 -8.76
C GLU A 280 12.74 -3.84 -7.31
N TYR A 281 12.98 -4.82 -6.46
CA TYR A 281 12.86 -4.65 -5.01
C TYR A 281 14.21 -4.84 -4.32
N PRO A 282 14.42 -4.19 -3.16
CA PRO A 282 15.69 -4.26 -2.46
C PRO A 282 15.91 -5.63 -1.84
N VAL A 283 17.11 -6.15 -2.01
CA VAL A 283 17.56 -7.41 -1.43
C VAL A 283 18.94 -7.25 -0.78
N MET A 284 19.23 -8.08 0.20
CA MET A 284 20.56 -8.16 0.82
C MET A 284 21.37 -9.38 0.34
N GLY A 285 20.77 -10.26 -0.45
CA GLY A 285 21.44 -11.46 -0.98
C GLY A 285 21.58 -12.59 0.04
N VAL A 286 20.50 -12.91 0.77
CA VAL A 286 20.43 -14.07 1.68
C VAL A 286 19.16 -14.89 1.45
N LEU A 287 19.26 -16.20 1.67
CA LEU A 287 18.11 -17.08 1.79
C LEU A 287 17.76 -17.25 3.27
N VAL A 288 16.54 -16.88 3.64
CA VAL A 288 16.04 -17.03 5.00
C VAL A 288 15.36 -18.37 5.23
N ASP A 289 15.42 -18.86 6.45
CA ASP A 289 14.77 -20.10 6.86
C ASP A 289 13.35 -19.83 7.31
N LEU A 290 12.39 -20.09 6.43
CA LEU A 290 10.94 -19.90 6.70
C LEU A 290 10.38 -20.86 7.75
N THR A 291 11.15 -21.90 8.15
CA THR A 291 10.74 -22.88 9.16
C THR A 291 11.29 -22.57 10.55
N TYR A 292 12.10 -21.53 10.68
CA TYR A 292 12.64 -21.10 11.96
C TYR A 292 11.57 -20.51 12.86
N THR A 293 11.48 -21.01 14.11
CA THR A 293 10.44 -20.62 15.09
C THR A 293 11.01 -19.86 16.29
N GLY A 294 12.30 -19.52 16.27
CA GLY A 294 12.90 -18.65 17.30
C GLY A 294 12.66 -17.17 17.00
N ASP A 295 13.10 -16.31 17.90
CA ASP A 295 13.03 -14.85 17.70
C ASP A 295 13.94 -14.42 16.54
N GLY A 296 13.45 -13.50 15.70
CA GLY A 296 14.19 -13.00 14.54
C GLY A 296 14.09 -13.88 13.29
N ALA A 297 14.89 -13.54 12.28
CA ALA A 297 14.95 -14.23 11.00
C ALA A 297 16.29 -14.92 10.83
N ARG A 298 16.29 -16.26 10.73
CA ARG A 298 17.52 -17.02 10.55
C ARG A 298 17.90 -17.08 9.07
N VAL A 299 19.14 -16.73 8.76
CA VAL A 299 19.77 -17.08 7.48
C VAL A 299 19.86 -18.60 7.38
N ARG A 300 19.43 -19.19 6.26
CA ARG A 300 19.48 -20.66 6.08
C ARG A 300 20.87 -21.19 6.43
N ARG A 301 20.91 -22.37 7.01
CA ARG A 301 22.16 -23.05 7.23
C ARG A 301 22.66 -23.66 5.93
N GLN A 302 23.98 -23.62 5.72
CA GLN A 302 24.59 -24.27 4.58
C GLN A 302 24.32 -25.77 4.62
N VAL A 303 23.85 -26.34 3.54
CA VAL A 303 23.65 -27.77 3.32
C VAL A 303 24.58 -28.23 2.21
N ALA A 304 25.27 -29.32 2.43
CA ALA A 304 26.23 -29.84 1.45
C ALA A 304 25.49 -30.24 0.15
N GLY A 305 25.90 -29.67 -0.97
CA GLY A 305 25.31 -29.93 -2.29
C GLY A 305 24.14 -28.98 -2.66
N GLU A 306 23.78 -28.03 -1.81
CA GLU A 306 22.90 -26.93 -2.10
C GLU A 306 23.69 -25.65 -2.34
N ASP A 307 23.02 -24.65 -3.01
CA ASP A 307 23.59 -23.33 -3.20
C ASP A 307 23.86 -22.63 -1.86
N ASP A 308 24.86 -21.75 -1.85
CA ASP A 308 25.19 -20.96 -0.65
C ASP A 308 24.01 -20.05 -0.29
N PRO A 309 23.49 -20.12 0.95
CA PRO A 309 22.39 -19.26 1.38
C PRO A 309 22.76 -17.77 1.51
N VAL A 310 24.04 -17.43 1.39
CA VAL A 310 24.55 -16.04 1.30
C VAL A 310 25.23 -15.88 -0.05
N VAL A 311 24.69 -14.98 -0.88
CA VAL A 311 25.22 -14.71 -2.22
C VAL A 311 26.67 -14.24 -2.11
N ALA A 312 27.61 -15.00 -2.69
CA ALA A 312 29.04 -14.69 -2.65
C ALA A 312 29.33 -13.31 -3.28
N GLY A 313 30.02 -12.43 -2.56
CA GLY A 313 30.27 -11.05 -2.98
C GLY A 313 29.02 -10.16 -2.95
N GLY A 314 27.88 -10.66 -2.53
CA GLY A 314 26.65 -9.90 -2.33
C GLY A 314 26.72 -8.97 -1.12
N PRO A 315 25.69 -8.11 -0.92
CA PRO A 315 25.68 -7.15 0.19
C PRO A 315 25.88 -7.77 1.57
N ALA A 316 25.16 -8.82 1.89
CA ALA A 316 25.25 -9.52 3.17
C ALA A 316 26.62 -10.19 3.38
N ASP A 317 27.19 -10.80 2.33
CA ASP A 317 28.54 -11.42 2.42
C ASP A 317 29.63 -10.37 2.68
N ARG A 318 29.56 -9.22 1.97
CA ARG A 318 30.48 -8.08 2.21
C ARG A 318 30.38 -7.53 3.62
N ALA A 319 29.17 -7.49 4.19
CA ALA A 319 28.94 -7.10 5.59
C ALA A 319 29.32 -8.20 6.59
N GLY A 320 29.66 -9.39 6.09
CA GLY A 320 30.10 -10.53 6.89
C GLY A 320 28.97 -11.33 7.52
N VAL A 321 27.73 -11.23 7.05
CA VAL A 321 26.64 -12.15 7.42
C VAL A 321 26.97 -13.55 6.97
N ARG A 322 26.65 -14.55 7.77
CA ARG A 322 27.00 -15.95 7.53
C ARG A 322 25.78 -16.87 7.65
N PRO A 323 25.81 -18.04 6.99
CA PRO A 323 24.78 -19.07 7.15
C PRO A 323 24.59 -19.45 8.64
N GLY A 324 23.32 -19.39 9.07
CA GLY A 324 22.91 -19.69 10.43
C GLY A 324 22.89 -18.50 11.39
N ASP A 325 23.32 -17.30 10.96
CA ASP A 325 23.12 -16.07 11.72
C ASP A 325 21.62 -15.77 11.83
N VAL A 326 21.20 -15.13 12.93
CA VAL A 326 19.81 -14.72 13.17
C VAL A 326 19.75 -13.20 13.18
N ILE A 327 18.98 -12.61 12.29
CA ILE A 327 18.75 -11.17 12.21
C ILE A 327 17.65 -10.81 13.21
N LEU A 328 17.98 -9.97 14.19
CA LEU A 328 17.12 -9.60 15.30
C LEU A 328 16.44 -8.24 15.08
N SER A 329 17.13 -7.28 14.42
CA SER A 329 16.56 -5.99 14.07
C SER A 329 17.14 -5.45 12.76
N VAL A 330 16.39 -4.53 12.14
CA VAL A 330 16.78 -3.70 10.98
C VAL A 330 16.48 -2.27 11.35
N ASP A 331 17.48 -1.39 11.39
CA ASP A 331 17.35 0.03 11.80
C ASP A 331 16.53 0.21 13.09
N GLY A 332 16.79 -0.65 14.09
CA GLY A 332 16.07 -0.67 15.37
C GLY A 332 14.66 -1.27 15.34
N THR A 333 14.14 -1.63 14.15
CA THR A 333 12.87 -2.37 14.03
C THR A 333 13.09 -3.84 14.37
N THR A 334 12.51 -4.31 15.47
CA THR A 334 12.63 -5.72 15.90
C THR A 334 12.02 -6.66 14.88
N ILE A 335 12.79 -7.64 14.40
CA ILE A 335 12.32 -8.67 13.48
C ILE A 335 11.73 -9.84 14.27
N ARG A 336 10.50 -10.22 13.92
CA ARG A 336 9.75 -11.30 14.60
C ARG A 336 10.00 -12.67 13.99
N ASP A 337 10.07 -12.71 12.67
CA ASP A 337 10.23 -13.93 11.87
C ASP A 337 10.80 -13.60 10.48
N SER A 338 11.02 -14.63 9.68
CA SER A 338 11.59 -14.49 8.32
C SER A 338 10.68 -13.72 7.35
N GLN A 339 9.37 -13.83 7.48
CA GLN A 339 8.43 -13.08 6.63
C GLN A 339 8.47 -11.60 6.99
N HIS A 340 8.54 -11.29 8.29
CA HIS A 340 8.65 -9.90 8.75
C HIS A 340 9.95 -9.24 8.24
N LEU A 341 11.08 -9.98 8.22
CA LEU A 341 12.32 -9.46 7.65
C LEU A 341 12.16 -9.09 6.16
N ILE A 342 11.54 -9.96 5.36
CA ILE A 342 11.30 -9.69 3.94
C ILE A 342 10.46 -8.43 3.76
N VAL A 343 9.37 -8.30 4.52
CA VAL A 343 8.49 -7.13 4.48
C VAL A 343 9.24 -5.85 4.85
N VAL A 344 10.02 -5.88 5.94
CA VAL A 344 10.79 -4.71 6.40
C VAL A 344 11.82 -4.31 5.36
N LEU A 345 12.58 -5.26 4.80
CA LEU A 345 13.57 -4.93 3.76
C LEU A 345 12.91 -4.34 2.51
N ARG A 346 11.75 -4.84 2.09
CA ARG A 346 11.02 -4.33 0.93
C ARG A 346 10.42 -2.94 1.11
N SER A 347 10.37 -2.39 2.32
CA SER A 347 9.94 -1.01 2.54
C SER A 347 11.03 0.03 2.22
N TYR A 348 12.28 -0.40 2.13
CA TYR A 348 13.40 0.45 1.73
C TYR A 348 13.48 0.62 0.20
N ALA A 349 14.37 1.51 -0.25
CA ALA A 349 14.74 1.65 -1.65
C ALA A 349 16.00 0.85 -1.99
N VAL A 350 16.17 0.50 -3.27
CA VAL A 350 17.43 -0.03 -3.78
C VAL A 350 18.52 1.04 -3.60
N GLY A 351 19.65 0.66 -3.01
CA GLY A 351 20.75 1.55 -2.66
C GLY A 351 20.75 2.06 -1.22
N ASP A 352 19.66 1.88 -0.47
CA ASP A 352 19.62 2.23 0.95
C ASP A 352 20.60 1.36 1.75
N THR A 353 21.16 1.95 2.80
CA THR A 353 22.03 1.23 3.74
C THR A 353 21.31 1.09 5.06
N VAL A 354 21.12 -0.16 5.47
CA VAL A 354 20.44 -0.53 6.72
C VAL A 354 21.44 -1.09 7.75
N GLU A 355 21.15 -0.84 9.02
CA GLU A 355 21.88 -1.42 10.14
C GLU A 355 21.17 -2.68 10.64
N LEU A 356 21.87 -3.81 10.66
CA LEU A 356 21.35 -5.07 11.16
C LEU A 356 21.97 -5.39 12.53
N GLU A 357 21.14 -5.63 13.53
CA GLU A 357 21.55 -6.36 14.73
C GLU A 357 21.31 -7.84 14.50
N LEU A 358 22.36 -8.64 14.65
CA LEU A 358 22.27 -10.07 14.43
C LEU A 358 22.99 -10.84 15.52
N GLN A 359 22.53 -12.06 15.76
CA GLN A 359 23.19 -13.04 16.59
C GLN A 359 23.86 -14.08 15.69
N THR A 360 25.15 -14.24 15.85
CA THR A 360 25.92 -15.26 15.11
C THR A 360 25.47 -16.68 15.46
N ALA A 361 25.77 -17.64 14.60
CA ALA A 361 25.51 -19.06 14.88
C ALA A 361 26.19 -19.56 16.17
N SER A 362 27.23 -18.87 16.68
CA SER A 362 27.90 -19.15 17.97
C SER A 362 27.22 -18.46 19.16
N GLY A 363 26.19 -17.61 18.93
CA GLY A 363 25.46 -16.91 19.99
C GLY A 363 26.06 -15.55 20.37
N GLU A 364 26.96 -14.99 19.57
CA GLU A 364 27.55 -13.67 19.78
C GLU A 364 26.71 -12.61 19.05
N ASP A 365 26.32 -11.54 19.73
CA ASP A 365 25.60 -10.43 19.14
C ASP A 365 26.54 -9.46 18.44
N ARG A 366 26.15 -8.96 17.28
CA ARG A 366 26.91 -8.01 16.50
C ARG A 366 26.05 -7.14 15.62
N THR A 367 26.55 -5.95 15.31
CA THR A 367 25.92 -4.99 14.39
C THR A 367 26.69 -4.88 13.09
N VAL A 368 26.01 -4.89 11.96
CA VAL A 368 26.61 -4.73 10.63
C VAL A 368 25.77 -3.79 9.77
N SER A 369 26.39 -3.06 8.85
CA SER A 369 25.69 -2.23 7.86
C SER A 369 25.67 -2.95 6.52
N VAL A 370 24.51 -2.98 5.87
CA VAL A 370 24.28 -3.63 4.57
C VAL A 370 23.65 -2.62 3.62
N THR A 371 24.28 -2.40 2.46
CA THR A 371 23.68 -1.60 1.39
C THR A 371 22.88 -2.53 0.48
N LEU A 372 21.58 -2.29 0.37
CA LEU A 372 20.64 -3.10 -0.41
C LEU A 372 20.89 -2.92 -1.91
N VAL A 373 20.70 -3.97 -2.69
CA VAL A 373 20.80 -3.95 -4.17
C VAL A 373 19.47 -4.35 -4.78
N GLY A 374 19.30 -4.14 -6.08
CA GLY A 374 18.12 -4.58 -6.81
C GLY A 374 18.00 -6.10 -6.89
N SER A 375 16.78 -6.60 -6.99
CA SER A 375 16.51 -8.04 -7.12
C SER A 375 16.99 -8.62 -8.47
N GLY A 376 17.31 -7.77 -9.44
CA GLY A 376 17.87 -8.13 -10.75
C GLY A 376 19.41 -8.14 -10.81
N ASP A 377 20.09 -7.70 -9.75
CA ASP A 377 21.55 -7.56 -9.67
C ASP A 377 22.29 -8.85 -9.28
#